data_78f0563c89817543abb1a756618fca6d
#
_entry.id   78f0563c89817543abb1a756618fca6d
#
_cell.length_a   1.000
_cell.length_b   1.000
_cell.length_c   1.000
_cell.angle_alpha   90.00
_cell.angle_beta   90.00
_cell.angle_gamma   90.00
#
_symmetry.space_group_name_H-M   'P 1'
#
loop_
_entity.id
_entity.type
_entity.pdbx_description
1 polymer ?
#
loop_
_entity_poly.entity_id
_entity_poly.type
_entity_poly.pdbx_seq_one_letter_code
_entity_poly.pdbx_strand_id
1 'polypeptide(L)'
;MKTLTLFLSISALAITSSLAQNRGKQHKSSDAPFLTPKEAVAKMSIPEGFDVSIYTSEPHIGEPIAFTFDAKGRVWVVENYNYVNRRSHKNEQLSRIQIFEDTDSDGVFDTKKLFHDKITFASGIAIGHGGVFLGAPPNLVFIPDANGDDVPDAEPEVLLDGWGMHDRHETLNSFIWGPDGWLYGCQGVFTHSLIGKPGAPKDDRLYLDAGIWRFHPETRDFEIFARGLSNPWGFDFNDLGHGFATCCVIPHLFHIVQGGIYHKQSRPNLNPYTYAPIQTIRDHTHLSAHGGARFYLADTFPSEYRDQLFMCNIHEHAVLADYMEPNGSTYIGRHGSDFMPTNDLAWVGFSMEIGPDGGIYVLDWHDTDICGNAINFPKSGRIYRIMPKGAERIARP
;
A
#
# COMPACT_ATOMS: atom_id res chain seq x y z
N MET A 1 -14.57 21.64 -63.21
CA MET A 1 -15.59 21.73 -62.15
C MET A 1 -15.56 20.39 -61.39
N LYS A 2 -15.16 20.23 -60.21
CA LYS A 2 -15.16 20.90 -58.95
C LYS A 2 -14.23 20.16 -58.03
N THR A 3 -13.18 20.79 -57.65
CA THR A 3 -12.38 20.43 -56.46
C THR A 3 -12.89 21.32 -55.34
N LEU A 4 -13.26 20.79 -54.22
CA LEU A 4 -13.12 21.38 -52.88
C LEU A 4 -13.83 20.49 -51.86
N THR A 5 -13.08 19.83 -51.04
CA THR A 5 -13.31 19.72 -49.58
C THR A 5 -12.51 18.54 -49.01
N LEU A 6 -11.33 18.80 -48.54
CA LEU A 6 -10.65 17.92 -47.58
C LEU A 6 -9.53 18.69 -46.88
N PHE A 7 -9.87 19.58 -45.98
CA PHE A 7 -8.93 20.18 -45.04
C PHE A 7 -9.70 20.65 -43.81
N LEU A 8 -9.98 19.75 -42.88
CA LEU A 8 -10.34 20.09 -41.48
C LEU A 8 -10.49 18.83 -40.64
N SER A 9 -9.40 18.12 -40.40
CA SER A 9 -9.40 17.04 -39.36
C SER A 9 -8.01 16.66 -38.82
N ILE A 10 -6.98 17.49 -39.03
CA ILE A 10 -5.63 17.17 -38.55
C ILE A 10 -5.26 17.94 -37.27
N SER A 11 -5.99 18.97 -36.89
CA SER A 11 -5.62 19.83 -35.75
C SER A 11 -6.07 19.33 -34.37
N ALA A 12 -6.99 18.38 -34.29
CA ALA A 12 -7.49 17.87 -33.00
C ALA A 12 -6.65 16.73 -32.42
N LEU A 13 -5.94 15.96 -33.27
CA LEU A 13 -5.13 14.82 -32.80
C LEU A 13 -3.76 15.23 -32.23
N ALA A 14 -3.26 16.41 -32.60
CA ALA A 14 -1.95 16.89 -32.13
C ALA A 14 -1.99 17.52 -30.74
N ILE A 15 -3.15 17.96 -30.26
CA ILE A 15 -3.29 18.59 -28.94
C ILE A 15 -3.45 17.54 -27.83
N THR A 16 -4.09 16.43 -28.13
CA THR A 16 -4.25 15.34 -27.15
C THR A 16 -2.97 14.55 -26.90
N SER A 17 -2.09 14.42 -27.89
CA SER A 17 -0.79 13.76 -27.71
C SER A 17 0.23 14.60 -26.93
N SER A 18 0.13 15.93 -26.96
CA SER A 18 1.04 16.80 -26.20
C SER A 18 0.67 16.90 -24.71
N LEU A 19 -0.59 16.73 -24.37
CA LEU A 19 -1.05 16.70 -22.98
C LEU A 19 -0.72 15.35 -22.30
N ALA A 20 -0.75 14.24 -23.03
CA ALA A 20 -0.35 12.93 -22.54
C ALA A 20 1.17 12.82 -22.36
N GLN A 21 1.98 13.48 -23.18
CA GLN A 21 3.44 13.46 -23.06
C GLN A 21 3.99 14.34 -21.91
N ASN A 22 3.21 15.28 -21.39
CA ASN A 22 3.64 16.12 -20.26
C ASN A 22 3.29 15.55 -18.88
N ARG A 23 2.45 14.52 -18.79
CA ARG A 23 2.13 13.84 -17.52
C ARG A 23 3.24 12.89 -17.01
N GLY A 24 4.28 12.64 -17.77
CA GLY A 24 5.33 11.67 -17.46
C GLY A 24 6.65 12.23 -16.97
N LYS A 25 6.76 13.51 -16.65
CA LYS A 25 7.95 14.03 -16.00
C LYS A 25 7.73 13.95 -14.49
N GLN A 26 8.39 12.97 -13.84
CA GLN A 26 8.64 13.02 -12.41
C GLN A 26 9.10 14.42 -12.04
N HIS A 27 8.24 15.21 -11.42
CA HIS A 27 8.67 16.43 -10.77
C HIS A 27 9.43 16.04 -9.50
N LYS A 28 10.72 15.74 -9.65
CA LYS A 28 11.65 15.79 -8.53
C LYS A 28 11.82 17.28 -8.20
N SER A 29 10.93 17.81 -7.41
CA SER A 29 11.02 19.16 -6.93
C SER A 29 11.67 19.11 -5.53
N SER A 30 13.03 19.06 -5.50
CA SER A 30 13.77 19.31 -4.27
C SER A 30 13.45 20.69 -3.65
N ASP A 31 12.77 21.54 -4.39
CA ASP A 31 12.45 22.92 -4.02
C ASP A 31 10.97 23.12 -3.66
N ALA A 32 10.16 22.07 -3.58
CA ALA A 32 8.78 22.19 -3.11
C ALA A 32 8.77 22.64 -1.63
N PRO A 33 7.89 23.59 -1.29
CA PRO A 33 7.78 24.04 0.10
C PRO A 33 7.20 22.94 0.99
N PHE A 34 7.68 22.85 2.21
CA PHE A 34 7.00 22.07 3.23
C PHE A 34 5.68 22.78 3.59
N LEU A 35 4.56 22.15 3.24
CA LEU A 35 3.24 22.66 3.58
C LEU A 35 2.83 22.15 4.96
N THR A 36 2.20 23.00 5.74
CA THR A 36 1.53 22.55 6.99
C THR A 36 0.41 21.56 6.64
N PRO A 37 0.00 20.68 7.57
CA PRO A 37 -1.09 19.72 7.32
C PRO A 37 -2.37 20.38 6.78
N LYS A 38 -2.73 21.54 7.31
CA LYS A 38 -3.89 22.32 6.85
C LYS A 38 -3.72 22.84 5.41
N GLU A 39 -2.55 23.34 5.07
CA GLU A 39 -2.24 23.82 3.72
C GLU A 39 -2.22 22.65 2.72
N ALA A 40 -1.72 21.48 3.11
CA ALA A 40 -1.72 20.28 2.28
C ALA A 40 -3.16 19.81 1.98
N VAL A 41 -4.04 19.73 2.98
CA VAL A 41 -5.46 19.43 2.77
C VAL A 41 -6.12 20.43 1.81
N ALA A 42 -5.78 21.72 1.91
CA ALA A 42 -6.31 22.74 1.00
C ALA A 42 -5.82 22.59 -0.46
N LYS A 43 -4.82 21.76 -0.73
CA LYS A 43 -4.35 21.41 -2.09
C LYS A 43 -5.03 20.18 -2.67
N MET A 44 -5.81 19.45 -1.88
CA MET A 44 -6.54 18.27 -2.30
C MET A 44 -7.85 18.66 -2.98
N SER A 45 -8.20 17.95 -4.01
CA SER A 45 -9.51 18.02 -4.65
C SER A 45 -10.24 16.71 -4.38
N ILE A 46 -11.49 16.77 -3.99
CA ILE A 46 -12.31 15.59 -3.66
C ILE A 46 -13.72 15.78 -4.20
N PRO A 47 -14.46 14.71 -4.57
CA PRO A 47 -15.82 14.82 -5.05
C PRO A 47 -16.73 15.57 -4.09
N GLU A 48 -17.72 16.27 -4.65
CA GLU A 48 -18.76 16.91 -3.85
C GLU A 48 -19.44 15.89 -2.93
N GLY A 49 -19.65 16.26 -1.66
CA GLY A 49 -20.20 15.34 -0.66
C GLY A 49 -19.16 14.67 0.22
N PHE A 50 -17.86 14.84 -0.04
CA PHE A 50 -16.80 14.34 0.82
C PHE A 50 -15.97 15.45 1.46
N ASP A 51 -15.32 15.11 2.57
CA ASP A 51 -14.32 15.92 3.25
C ASP A 51 -13.04 15.11 3.49
N VAL A 52 -11.90 15.81 3.49
CA VAL A 52 -10.61 15.28 3.94
C VAL A 52 -10.22 15.99 5.23
N SER A 53 -9.86 15.21 6.23
CA SER A 53 -9.32 15.69 7.50
C SER A 53 -7.97 15.06 7.80
N ILE A 54 -7.25 15.63 8.77
CA ILE A 54 -6.02 15.06 9.32
C ILE A 54 -6.39 14.22 10.53
N TYR A 55 -6.08 12.92 10.49
CA TYR A 55 -6.17 12.05 11.66
C TYR A 55 -4.96 12.26 12.58
N THR A 56 -3.76 12.24 12.02
CA THR A 56 -2.50 12.58 12.72
C THR A 56 -1.47 13.12 11.72
N SER A 57 -0.54 13.92 12.21
CA SER A 57 0.54 14.50 11.42
C SER A 57 1.78 14.74 12.27
N GLU A 58 2.85 15.21 11.65
CA GLU A 58 4.01 15.70 12.36
C GLU A 58 3.62 16.80 13.38
N PRO A 59 4.23 16.87 14.56
CA PRO A 59 5.38 16.08 15.04
C PRO A 59 4.97 14.76 15.74
N HIS A 60 3.71 14.34 15.68
CA HIS A 60 3.21 13.18 16.40
C HIS A 60 3.56 11.85 15.72
N ILE A 61 3.67 11.86 14.41
CA ILE A 61 4.04 10.75 13.54
C ILE A 61 5.24 11.18 12.68
N GLY A 62 6.15 10.25 12.35
CA GLY A 62 7.28 10.53 11.46
C GLY A 62 7.74 9.29 10.72
N GLU A 63 8.07 9.47 9.43
CA GLU A 63 8.57 8.40 8.54
C GLU A 63 7.70 7.12 8.58
N PRO A 64 6.35 7.25 8.50
CA PRO A 64 5.46 6.11 8.60
C PRO A 64 5.53 5.27 7.33
N ILE A 65 5.57 3.93 7.47
CA ILE A 65 5.72 3.00 6.34
C ILE A 65 4.55 2.02 6.20
N ALA A 66 3.88 1.70 7.28
CA ALA A 66 2.72 0.82 7.29
C ALA A 66 1.82 1.17 8.47
N PHE A 67 0.54 0.88 8.35
CA PHE A 67 -0.41 1.02 9.44
C PHE A 67 -1.57 0.02 9.29
N THR A 68 -2.29 -0.18 10.37
CA THR A 68 -3.49 -1.01 10.41
C THR A 68 -4.39 -0.58 11.58
N PHE A 69 -5.62 -1.07 11.61
CA PHE A 69 -6.52 -0.92 12.75
C PHE A 69 -6.53 -2.19 13.61
N ASP A 70 -6.71 -2.00 14.91
CA ASP A 70 -7.04 -3.11 15.81
C ASP A 70 -8.57 -3.22 16.01
N ALA A 71 -8.98 -4.26 16.75
CA ALA A 71 -10.41 -4.50 17.05
C ALA A 71 -11.05 -3.42 17.93
N LYS A 72 -10.27 -2.56 18.57
CA LYS A 72 -10.73 -1.40 19.34
C LYS A 72 -10.82 -0.14 18.47
N GLY A 73 -10.56 -0.23 17.17
CA GLY A 73 -10.56 0.89 16.23
C GLY A 73 -9.40 1.85 16.38
N ARG A 74 -8.31 1.45 17.03
CA ARG A 74 -7.10 2.25 17.19
C ARG A 74 -6.17 2.03 15.99
N VAL A 75 -5.41 3.06 15.64
CA VAL A 75 -4.46 3.03 14.52
C VAL A 75 -3.08 2.63 15.03
N TRP A 76 -2.55 1.53 14.52
CA TRP A 76 -1.21 1.06 14.78
C TRP A 76 -0.30 1.40 13.62
N VAL A 77 0.75 2.16 13.87
CA VAL A 77 1.64 2.70 12.84
C VAL A 77 3.06 2.19 13.04
N VAL A 78 3.65 1.72 11.95
CA VAL A 78 5.09 1.46 11.85
C VAL A 78 5.79 2.70 11.34
N GLU A 79 6.67 3.28 12.15
CA GLU A 79 7.61 4.32 11.76
C GLU A 79 8.97 3.69 11.46
N ASN A 80 9.59 4.05 10.32
CA ASN A 80 10.85 3.45 9.89
C ASN A 80 11.88 4.52 9.48
N TYR A 81 12.65 4.99 10.44
CA TYR A 81 13.70 6.00 10.22
C TYR A 81 14.94 5.46 9.49
N ASN A 82 14.94 4.17 9.12
CA ASN A 82 15.96 3.51 8.31
C ASN A 82 15.51 3.30 6.85
N TYR A 83 14.31 3.74 6.47
CA TYR A 83 13.75 3.46 5.14
C TYR A 83 14.59 4.10 4.03
N VAL A 84 15.18 5.23 4.28
CA VAL A 84 16.10 5.91 3.38
C VAL A 84 17.34 5.07 3.11
N ASN A 85 17.91 5.20 1.91
CA ASN A 85 19.01 4.36 1.45
C ASN A 85 18.62 2.89 1.31
N ARG A 86 17.65 2.60 0.47
CA ARG A 86 17.11 1.27 0.17
C ARG A 86 18.14 0.15 -0.01
N ARG A 87 19.40 0.47 -0.27
CA ARG A 87 20.52 -0.48 -0.39
C ARG A 87 21.50 -0.42 0.79
N SER A 88 21.20 0.34 1.83
CA SER A 88 22.03 0.38 3.04
C SER A 88 21.88 -0.93 3.82
N HIS A 89 22.99 -1.42 4.35
CA HIS A 89 23.04 -2.59 5.23
C HIS A 89 23.26 -2.21 6.70
N LYS A 90 23.05 -0.95 7.06
CA LYS A 90 23.15 -0.52 8.46
C LYS A 90 22.02 -1.16 9.27
N ASN A 91 22.39 -1.82 10.37
CA ASN A 91 21.48 -2.47 11.30
C ASN A 91 21.13 -1.56 12.48
N GLU A 92 20.83 -0.30 12.22
CA GLU A 92 20.39 0.62 13.25
C GLU A 92 18.94 0.30 13.64
N GLN A 93 18.66 0.22 14.92
CA GLN A 93 17.33 -0.10 15.46
C GLN A 93 16.52 1.19 15.60
N LEU A 94 16.06 1.74 14.48
CA LEU A 94 15.36 3.03 14.42
C LEU A 94 13.88 2.91 14.04
N SER A 95 13.37 1.70 13.81
CA SER A 95 11.94 1.50 13.58
C SER A 95 11.20 1.28 14.90
N ARG A 96 9.94 1.69 14.96
CA ARG A 96 9.09 1.52 16.13
C ARG A 96 7.62 1.37 15.73
N ILE A 97 6.81 0.87 16.67
CA ILE A 97 5.36 0.75 16.53
C ILE A 97 4.70 1.71 17.51
N GLN A 98 3.84 2.58 16.99
CA GLN A 98 3.05 3.54 17.76
C GLN A 98 1.56 3.19 17.65
N ILE A 99 0.81 3.37 18.74
CA ILE A 99 -0.65 3.25 18.77
C ILE A 99 -1.22 4.66 18.91
N PHE A 100 -2.13 5.01 18.03
CA PHE A 100 -2.88 6.28 18.07
C PHE A 100 -4.34 5.96 18.35
N GLU A 101 -4.93 6.71 19.24
CA GLU A 101 -6.31 6.53 19.65
C GLU A 101 -7.07 7.84 19.63
N ASP A 102 -8.21 7.84 18.93
CA ASP A 102 -9.21 8.90 18.90
C ASP A 102 -10.28 8.53 19.93
N THR A 103 -10.28 9.09 21.11
CA THR A 103 -11.11 8.66 22.26
C THR A 103 -12.51 9.23 22.24
N ASP A 104 -12.76 10.31 21.50
CA ASP A 104 -14.07 10.98 21.42
C ASP A 104 -14.75 10.80 20.05
N SER A 105 -14.12 10.02 19.16
CA SER A 105 -14.62 9.69 17.80
C SER A 105 -14.81 10.92 16.90
N ASP A 106 -13.95 11.94 17.05
CA ASP A 106 -14.03 13.14 16.21
C ASP A 106 -13.25 13.01 14.90
N GLY A 107 -12.47 11.93 14.75
CA GLY A 107 -11.65 11.63 13.57
C GLY A 107 -10.25 12.20 13.66
N VAL A 108 -9.83 12.66 14.83
CA VAL A 108 -8.47 13.09 15.15
C VAL A 108 -7.99 12.29 16.36
N PHE A 109 -6.74 11.89 16.38
CA PHE A 109 -6.22 11.16 17.55
C PHE A 109 -6.07 12.09 18.76
N ASP A 110 -6.37 11.56 19.94
CA ASP A 110 -6.20 12.22 21.25
C ASP A 110 -4.98 11.74 21.99
N THR A 111 -4.75 10.42 21.94
CA THR A 111 -3.68 9.78 22.71
C THR A 111 -2.76 8.96 21.81
N LYS A 112 -1.50 8.85 22.26
CA LYS A 112 -0.48 8.07 21.58
C LYS A 112 0.33 7.27 22.59
N LYS A 113 0.57 5.97 22.27
CA LYS A 113 1.37 5.05 23.07
C LYS A 113 2.44 4.38 22.23
N LEU A 114 3.66 4.28 22.73
CA LEU A 114 4.69 3.44 22.15
C LEU A 114 4.40 1.99 22.56
N PHE A 115 4.24 1.10 21.56
CA PHE A 115 4.08 -0.33 21.79
C PHE A 115 5.44 -1.05 21.84
N HIS A 116 6.27 -0.85 20.80
CA HIS A 116 7.57 -1.49 20.71
C HIS A 116 8.55 -0.63 19.91
N ASP A 117 9.82 -0.65 20.29
CA ASP A 117 10.89 0.08 19.60
C ASP A 117 12.12 -0.83 19.35
N LYS A 118 13.23 -0.23 18.89
CA LYS A 118 14.49 -0.96 18.63
C LYS A 118 14.36 -2.05 17.57
N ILE A 119 13.52 -1.82 16.59
CA ILE A 119 13.39 -2.69 15.43
C ILE A 119 14.37 -2.21 14.36
N THR A 120 15.14 -3.12 13.79
CA THR A 120 16.18 -2.80 12.80
C THR A 120 15.59 -2.18 11.54
N PHE A 121 14.55 -2.80 11.00
CA PHE A 121 13.82 -2.32 9.82
C PHE A 121 12.43 -2.93 9.84
N ALA A 122 11.39 -2.12 9.79
CA ALA A 122 10.02 -2.60 9.73
C ALA A 122 9.32 -2.10 8.47
N SER A 123 8.49 -2.93 7.83
CA SER A 123 7.89 -2.63 6.52
C SER A 123 6.45 -3.13 6.34
N GLY A 124 5.91 -3.90 7.27
CA GLY A 124 4.53 -4.38 7.23
C GLY A 124 4.04 -4.71 8.63
N ILE A 125 2.74 -4.57 8.88
CA ILE A 125 2.10 -4.83 10.17
C ILE A 125 0.71 -5.42 9.98
N ALA A 126 0.36 -6.37 10.83
CA ALA A 126 -1.02 -6.84 11.00
C ALA A 126 -1.26 -7.20 12.47
N ILE A 127 -2.45 -6.92 12.98
CA ILE A 127 -2.87 -7.24 14.35
C ILE A 127 -3.78 -8.47 14.33
N GLY A 128 -3.55 -9.40 15.24
CA GLY A 128 -4.40 -10.58 15.36
C GLY A 128 -3.76 -11.67 16.22
N HIS A 129 -4.52 -12.69 16.55
CA HIS A 129 -4.06 -13.87 17.29
C HIS A 129 -3.34 -13.55 18.60
N GLY A 130 -3.73 -12.46 19.30
CA GLY A 130 -3.14 -12.04 20.56
C GLY A 130 -1.78 -11.36 20.41
N GLY A 131 -1.55 -10.63 19.34
CA GLY A 131 -0.32 -9.87 19.15
C GLY A 131 -0.18 -9.21 17.79
N VAL A 132 1.05 -8.89 17.45
CA VAL A 132 1.44 -8.13 16.27
C VAL A 132 2.31 -8.99 15.36
N PHE A 133 1.87 -9.20 14.12
CA PHE A 133 2.70 -9.72 13.03
C PHE A 133 3.43 -8.56 12.39
N LEU A 134 4.76 -8.60 12.38
CA LEU A 134 5.59 -7.51 11.89
C LEU A 134 6.55 -8.01 10.80
N GLY A 135 6.54 -7.33 9.67
CA GLY A 135 7.57 -7.46 8.65
C GLY A 135 8.82 -6.72 9.09
N ALA A 136 9.82 -7.46 9.57
CA ALA A 136 11.11 -6.94 10.00
C ALA A 136 12.24 -7.67 9.27
N PRO A 137 12.40 -7.45 7.94
CA PRO A 137 13.38 -8.16 7.13
C PRO A 137 14.76 -8.26 7.81
N PRO A 138 15.41 -9.43 7.79
CA PRO A 138 15.06 -10.61 7.01
C PRO A 138 13.97 -11.50 7.61
N ASN A 139 13.24 -11.06 8.63
CA ASN A 139 12.34 -11.88 9.43
C ASN A 139 10.86 -11.41 9.31
N LEU A 140 9.95 -12.37 9.33
CA LEU A 140 8.59 -12.19 9.79
C LEU A 140 8.59 -12.53 11.28
N VAL A 141 8.17 -11.59 12.11
CA VAL A 141 8.16 -11.78 13.58
C VAL A 141 6.75 -11.65 14.14
N PHE A 142 6.51 -12.28 15.28
CA PHE A 142 5.32 -12.12 16.09
C PHE A 142 5.69 -11.53 17.45
N ILE A 143 5.02 -10.46 17.85
CA ILE A 143 5.20 -9.79 19.13
C ILE A 143 3.93 -10.06 19.95
N PRO A 144 3.96 -10.94 20.98
CA PRO A 144 2.76 -11.28 21.74
C PRO A 144 2.30 -10.13 22.64
N ASP A 145 0.99 -9.95 22.70
CA ASP A 145 0.24 -9.09 23.63
C ASP A 145 -1.14 -9.75 23.85
N ALA A 146 -1.14 -10.89 24.55
CA ALA A 146 -2.31 -11.73 24.69
C ALA A 146 -3.38 -11.14 25.61
N ASN A 147 -2.96 -10.30 26.56
CA ASN A 147 -3.86 -9.62 27.50
C ASN A 147 -4.41 -8.28 26.94
N GLY A 148 -3.82 -7.76 25.83
CA GLY A 148 -4.26 -6.55 25.15
C GLY A 148 -4.04 -5.27 25.97
N ASP A 149 -2.98 -5.23 26.80
CA ASP A 149 -2.61 -4.05 27.61
C ASP A 149 -1.63 -3.11 26.90
N ASP A 150 -1.30 -3.42 25.63
CA ASP A 150 -0.38 -2.70 24.78
C ASP A 150 1.07 -2.70 25.30
N VAL A 151 1.45 -3.77 25.96
CA VAL A 151 2.83 -4.05 26.39
C VAL A 151 3.18 -5.45 25.91
N PRO A 152 4.26 -5.64 25.17
CA PRO A 152 4.66 -6.97 24.72
C PRO A 152 4.85 -7.94 25.92
N ASP A 153 4.21 -9.10 25.84
CA ASP A 153 4.31 -10.15 26.89
C ASP A 153 5.68 -10.86 26.89
N ALA A 154 6.38 -10.82 25.73
CA ALA A 154 7.67 -11.46 25.55
C ALA A 154 8.47 -10.79 24.42
N GLU A 155 9.75 -11.20 24.28
CA GLU A 155 10.57 -10.83 23.12
C GLU A 155 9.94 -11.30 21.80
N PRO A 156 10.14 -10.57 20.68
CA PRO A 156 9.60 -10.95 19.37
C PRO A 156 10.05 -12.35 18.95
N GLU A 157 9.09 -13.20 18.60
CA GLU A 157 9.34 -14.54 18.05
C GLU A 157 9.58 -14.44 16.53
N VAL A 158 10.68 -15.03 16.04
CA VAL A 158 10.91 -15.17 14.59
C VAL A 158 10.09 -16.34 14.06
N LEU A 159 9.06 -16.05 13.27
CA LEU A 159 8.20 -17.07 12.65
C LEU A 159 8.85 -17.66 11.40
N LEU A 160 9.37 -16.78 10.54
CA LEU A 160 10.06 -17.10 9.31
C LEU A 160 11.26 -16.17 9.13
N ASP A 161 12.28 -16.64 8.42
CA ASP A 161 13.44 -15.86 8.06
C ASP A 161 13.77 -16.00 6.56
N GLY A 162 14.77 -15.25 6.08
CA GLY A 162 15.31 -15.40 4.73
C GLY A 162 14.75 -14.41 3.71
N TRP A 163 14.00 -13.39 4.12
CA TRP A 163 13.69 -12.28 3.22
C TRP A 163 14.96 -11.51 2.87
N GLY A 164 15.13 -11.26 1.57
CA GLY A 164 16.24 -10.48 1.06
C GLY A 164 16.12 -9.00 1.44
N MET A 165 17.26 -8.31 1.44
CA MET A 165 17.38 -6.87 1.70
C MET A 165 18.16 -6.16 0.59
N HIS A 166 18.21 -6.71 -0.61
CA HIS A 166 18.93 -6.14 -1.75
C HIS A 166 18.29 -4.82 -2.22
N ASP A 167 16.96 -4.76 -2.16
CA ASP A 167 16.19 -3.53 -2.23
C ASP A 167 15.17 -3.52 -1.10
N ARG A 168 15.40 -2.68 -0.09
CA ARG A 168 14.59 -2.63 1.13
C ARG A 168 13.18 -2.07 0.89
N HIS A 169 12.98 -1.35 -0.22
CA HIS A 169 11.67 -0.84 -0.60
C HIS A 169 10.78 -1.88 -1.29
N GLU A 170 11.27 -3.11 -1.43
CA GLU A 170 10.55 -4.17 -2.12
C GLU A 170 10.28 -5.40 -1.25
N THR A 171 10.59 -5.35 0.05
CA THR A 171 10.55 -6.53 0.90
C THR A 171 9.46 -6.48 1.95
N LEU A 172 8.70 -7.58 2.09
CA LEU A 172 7.87 -7.93 3.24
C LEU A 172 6.88 -6.82 3.62
N ASN A 173 6.07 -6.38 2.66
CA ASN A 173 5.14 -5.27 2.80
C ASN A 173 3.68 -5.68 2.57
N SER A 174 2.74 -4.74 2.75
CA SER A 174 1.31 -4.84 2.43
C SER A 174 0.62 -6.02 3.12
N PHE A 175 0.70 -6.09 4.43
CA PHE A 175 0.07 -7.15 5.20
C PHE A 175 -1.45 -6.99 5.23
N ILE A 176 -2.16 -8.09 4.99
CA ILE A 176 -3.62 -8.16 5.08
C ILE A 176 -4.08 -9.57 5.50
N TRP A 177 -5.14 -9.62 6.29
CA TRP A 177 -5.85 -10.86 6.55
C TRP A 177 -6.75 -11.23 5.37
N GLY A 178 -6.57 -12.42 4.83
CA GLY A 178 -7.45 -12.96 3.81
C GLY A 178 -8.76 -13.49 4.38
N PRO A 179 -9.79 -13.67 3.54
CA PRO A 179 -11.08 -14.23 3.96
C PRO A 179 -10.98 -15.69 4.41
N ASP A 180 -9.87 -16.34 4.14
CA ASP A 180 -9.51 -17.70 4.55
C ASP A 180 -8.74 -17.77 5.88
N GLY A 181 -8.50 -16.63 6.53
CA GLY A 181 -7.79 -16.51 7.80
C GLY A 181 -6.27 -16.55 7.69
N TRP A 182 -5.70 -16.58 6.49
CA TRP A 182 -4.27 -16.46 6.28
C TRP A 182 -3.82 -15.00 6.29
N LEU A 183 -2.62 -14.77 6.77
CA LEU A 183 -1.91 -13.50 6.60
C LEU A 183 -1.23 -13.48 5.23
N TYR A 184 -1.56 -12.49 4.41
CA TYR A 184 -0.96 -12.26 3.10
C TYR A 184 0.00 -11.07 3.15
N GLY A 185 0.95 -11.08 2.22
CA GLY A 185 1.84 -9.95 2.00
C GLY A 185 2.51 -9.99 0.63
N CYS A 186 3.23 -8.92 0.34
CA CYS A 186 3.86 -8.68 -0.96
C CYS A 186 5.38 -8.71 -0.87
N GLN A 187 6.02 -8.98 -2.02
CA GLN A 187 7.45 -8.79 -2.24
C GLN A 187 7.74 -8.41 -3.69
N GLY A 188 8.70 -7.51 -3.90
CA GLY A 188 9.12 -7.02 -5.20
C GLY A 188 10.28 -7.78 -5.84
N VAL A 189 10.62 -7.38 -7.07
CA VAL A 189 11.46 -8.14 -8.02
C VAL A 189 12.96 -7.99 -7.80
N PHE A 190 13.42 -6.88 -7.20
CA PHE A 190 14.85 -6.64 -6.98
C PHE A 190 15.34 -7.14 -5.61
N THR A 191 14.48 -7.81 -4.87
CA THR A 191 14.80 -8.46 -3.61
C THR A 191 14.63 -9.96 -3.76
N HIS A 192 15.75 -10.70 -3.62
CA HIS A 192 15.78 -12.15 -3.73
C HIS A 192 15.72 -12.78 -2.35
N SER A 193 14.73 -13.60 -2.11
CA SER A 193 14.46 -14.22 -0.80
C SER A 193 14.51 -15.73 -0.89
N LEU A 194 14.97 -16.36 0.19
CA LEU A 194 14.92 -17.80 0.36
C LEU A 194 14.31 -18.07 1.73
N ILE A 195 12.98 -18.11 1.76
CA ILE A 195 12.15 -18.00 2.95
C ILE A 195 11.88 -19.36 3.55
N GLY A 196 11.98 -19.48 4.87
CA GLY A 196 11.66 -20.70 5.60
C GLY A 196 11.60 -20.49 7.11
N LYS A 197 11.31 -21.56 7.83
CA LYS A 197 11.37 -21.54 9.31
C LYS A 197 12.82 -21.34 9.76
N PRO A 198 13.04 -20.68 10.91
CA PRO A 198 14.39 -20.53 11.47
C PRO A 198 15.12 -21.86 11.57
N GLY A 199 16.36 -21.90 11.07
CA GLY A 199 17.16 -23.12 11.06
C GLY A 199 16.81 -24.16 9.99
N ALA A 200 15.78 -23.94 9.17
CA ALA A 200 15.45 -24.85 8.08
C ALA A 200 16.60 -24.94 7.05
N PRO A 201 16.92 -26.16 6.55
CA PRO A 201 17.92 -26.35 5.50
C PRO A 201 17.49 -25.62 4.23
N LYS A 202 18.48 -25.32 3.36
CA LYS A 202 18.26 -24.55 2.14
C LYS A 202 17.21 -25.17 1.21
N ASP A 203 17.20 -26.48 1.12
CA ASP A 203 16.33 -27.23 0.21
C ASP A 203 14.85 -27.24 0.66
N ASP A 204 14.59 -26.91 1.93
CA ASP A 204 13.24 -26.80 2.52
C ASP A 204 12.72 -25.36 2.47
N ARG A 205 13.47 -24.42 1.91
CA ARG A 205 13.11 -23.02 1.81
C ARG A 205 12.53 -22.69 0.44
N LEU A 206 11.59 -21.75 0.41
CA LEU A 206 10.94 -21.29 -0.81
C LEU A 206 11.61 -20.03 -1.36
N TYR A 207 12.03 -20.09 -2.62
CA TYR A 207 12.57 -18.93 -3.32
C TYR A 207 11.46 -18.00 -3.82
N LEU A 208 11.61 -16.69 -3.57
CA LEU A 208 10.72 -15.64 -4.05
C LEU A 208 11.53 -14.41 -4.50
N ASP A 209 11.20 -13.91 -5.70
CA ASP A 209 11.76 -12.69 -6.29
C ASP A 209 10.69 -11.86 -7.01
N ALA A 210 9.56 -11.75 -6.50
CA ALA A 210 8.34 -11.00 -6.74
C ALA A 210 7.11 -11.88 -6.60
N GLY A 211 6.10 -11.38 -5.94
CA GLY A 211 4.82 -12.05 -5.81
C GLY A 211 4.09 -11.77 -4.50
N ILE A 212 3.08 -12.56 -4.32
CA ILE A 212 2.23 -12.58 -3.13
C ILE A 212 2.53 -13.87 -2.38
N TRP A 213 2.75 -13.74 -1.09
CA TRP A 213 2.94 -14.85 -0.15
C TRP A 213 1.82 -14.88 0.87
N ARG A 214 1.65 -16.01 1.57
CA ARG A 214 0.74 -16.14 2.70
C ARG A 214 1.32 -17.01 3.81
N PHE A 215 0.88 -16.73 5.03
CA PHE A 215 1.28 -17.43 6.25
C PHE A 215 0.05 -17.77 7.09
N HIS A 216 -0.09 -19.02 7.53
CA HIS A 216 -1.18 -19.43 8.40
C HIS A 216 -0.76 -19.28 9.87
N PRO A 217 -1.45 -18.45 10.67
CA PRO A 217 -0.98 -18.10 12.01
C PRO A 217 -1.00 -19.28 13.01
N GLU A 218 -1.92 -20.24 12.85
CA GLU A 218 -2.06 -21.37 13.77
C GLU A 218 -1.18 -22.56 13.37
N THR A 219 -1.22 -22.98 12.09
CA THR A 219 -0.42 -24.13 11.62
C THR A 219 1.02 -23.77 11.33
N ARG A 220 1.31 -22.45 11.17
CA ARG A 220 2.61 -21.89 10.79
C ARG A 220 3.08 -22.38 9.41
N ASP A 221 2.13 -22.70 8.54
CA ASP A 221 2.41 -22.99 7.14
C ASP A 221 2.70 -21.71 6.37
N PHE A 222 3.64 -21.81 5.45
CA PHE A 222 4.02 -20.72 4.56
C PHE A 222 3.93 -21.15 3.12
N GLU A 223 3.32 -20.31 2.29
CA GLU A 223 3.15 -20.57 0.86
C GLU A 223 3.46 -19.33 0.03
N ILE A 224 3.96 -19.55 -1.17
CA ILE A 224 3.97 -18.51 -2.21
C ILE A 224 2.67 -18.63 -2.96
N PHE A 225 1.76 -17.67 -2.73
CA PHE A 225 0.42 -17.68 -3.27
C PHE A 225 0.42 -17.42 -4.78
N ALA A 226 1.22 -16.43 -5.25
CA ALA A 226 1.39 -16.11 -6.67
C ALA A 226 2.79 -15.57 -6.92
N ARG A 227 3.31 -15.76 -8.15
CA ARG A 227 4.65 -15.33 -8.55
C ARG A 227 4.59 -14.34 -9.70
N GLY A 228 5.49 -13.36 -9.69
CA GLY A 228 5.60 -12.33 -10.73
C GLY A 228 5.27 -10.95 -10.20
N LEU A 229 4.81 -10.04 -11.09
CA LEU A 229 4.65 -8.62 -10.85
C LEU A 229 6.00 -7.86 -10.88
N SER A 230 6.03 -6.62 -10.39
CA SER A 230 7.26 -5.87 -10.21
C SER A 230 7.49 -5.59 -8.73
N ASN A 231 7.01 -4.45 -8.25
CA ASN A 231 7.04 -4.09 -6.85
C ASN A 231 5.60 -3.89 -6.35
N PRO A 232 4.89 -4.97 -5.95
CA PRO A 232 3.55 -4.85 -5.41
C PRO A 232 3.59 -4.18 -4.03
N TRP A 233 2.77 -3.14 -3.88
CA TRP A 233 2.54 -2.39 -2.65
C TRP A 233 1.05 -2.23 -2.36
N GLY A 234 0.28 -3.26 -2.61
CA GLY A 234 -1.14 -3.34 -2.31
C GLY A 234 -1.71 -4.67 -2.78
N PHE A 235 -2.41 -5.32 -1.89
CA PHE A 235 -3.14 -6.55 -2.16
C PHE A 235 -4.40 -6.55 -1.31
N ASP A 236 -5.54 -6.87 -1.92
CA ASP A 236 -6.82 -6.95 -1.23
C ASP A 236 -7.78 -7.90 -1.92
N PHE A 237 -8.88 -8.21 -1.27
CA PHE A 237 -9.94 -9.07 -1.75
C PHE A 237 -11.23 -8.29 -1.97
N ASN A 238 -11.91 -8.55 -3.09
CA ASN A 238 -13.26 -8.03 -3.30
C ASN A 238 -14.31 -8.79 -2.46
N ASP A 239 -15.57 -8.38 -2.54
CA ASP A 239 -16.70 -8.97 -1.79
C ASP A 239 -16.93 -10.47 -2.11
N LEU A 240 -16.39 -10.97 -3.23
CA LEU A 240 -16.44 -12.38 -3.62
C LEU A 240 -15.23 -13.21 -3.15
N GLY A 241 -14.27 -12.57 -2.46
CA GLY A 241 -13.02 -13.20 -2.03
C GLY A 241 -12.00 -13.40 -3.15
N HIS A 242 -12.13 -12.69 -4.28
CA HIS A 242 -11.13 -12.70 -5.33
C HIS A 242 -10.02 -11.68 -5.00
N GLY A 243 -8.76 -12.10 -5.15
CA GLY A 243 -7.59 -11.28 -4.81
C GLY A 243 -7.18 -10.35 -5.95
N PHE A 244 -6.77 -9.12 -5.60
CA PHE A 244 -6.25 -8.13 -6.55
C PHE A 244 -5.00 -7.46 -5.99
N ALA A 245 -4.04 -7.19 -6.88
CA ALA A 245 -2.80 -6.53 -6.50
C ALA A 245 -2.55 -5.29 -7.35
N THR A 246 -2.08 -4.22 -6.69
CA THR A 246 -1.47 -3.06 -7.33
C THR A 246 0.03 -3.25 -7.44
N CYS A 247 0.67 -2.54 -8.37
CA CYS A 247 2.08 -2.72 -8.64
C CYS A 247 2.76 -1.42 -9.06
N CYS A 248 4.01 -1.24 -8.65
CA CYS A 248 4.85 -0.16 -9.13
C CYS A 248 5.56 -0.55 -10.43
N VAL A 249 5.89 0.45 -11.26
CA VAL A 249 6.76 0.44 -12.44
C VAL A 249 6.16 -0.20 -13.68
N ILE A 250 5.47 -1.33 -13.59
CA ILE A 250 4.75 -1.96 -14.70
C ILE A 250 3.25 -1.58 -14.64
N PRO A 251 2.47 -1.84 -15.69
CA PRO A 251 1.03 -1.68 -15.60
C PRO A 251 0.50 -2.29 -14.31
N HIS A 252 -0.18 -1.50 -13.51
CA HIS A 252 -0.75 -1.94 -12.24
C HIS A 252 -2.03 -2.73 -12.48
N LEU A 253 -2.50 -3.36 -11.45
CA LEU A 253 -3.78 -4.06 -11.35
C LEU A 253 -3.79 -5.43 -12.00
N PHE A 254 -3.72 -6.39 -11.13
CA PHE A 254 -3.75 -7.81 -11.47
C PHE A 254 -4.82 -8.52 -10.65
N HIS A 255 -5.61 -9.36 -11.30
CA HIS A 255 -6.44 -10.35 -10.63
C HIS A 255 -5.56 -11.53 -10.23
N ILE A 256 -5.39 -11.76 -8.95
CA ILE A 256 -4.44 -12.71 -8.39
C ILE A 256 -5.14 -14.03 -8.02
N VAL A 257 -4.67 -15.12 -8.58
CA VAL A 257 -5.16 -16.46 -8.28
C VAL A 257 -4.04 -17.33 -7.70
N GLN A 258 -4.38 -18.26 -6.82
CA GLN A 258 -3.42 -19.17 -6.22
C GLN A 258 -2.68 -19.98 -7.29
N GLY A 259 -1.35 -20.05 -7.16
CA GLY A 259 -0.48 -20.72 -8.13
C GLY A 259 -0.26 -19.94 -9.43
N GLY A 260 -0.83 -18.73 -9.56
CA GLY A 260 -0.68 -17.89 -10.73
C GLY A 260 0.76 -17.45 -10.97
N ILE A 261 1.15 -17.42 -12.26
CA ILE A 261 2.44 -16.89 -12.71
C ILE A 261 2.16 -15.68 -13.60
N TYR A 262 2.60 -14.52 -13.13
CA TYR A 262 2.27 -13.22 -13.70
C TYR A 262 3.42 -12.63 -14.49
N HIS A 263 3.10 -11.73 -15.40
CA HIS A 263 4.09 -10.87 -16.03
C HIS A 263 4.95 -10.20 -14.95
N LYS A 264 6.26 -10.22 -15.16
CA LYS A 264 7.26 -9.74 -14.21
C LYS A 264 8.19 -8.74 -14.88
N GLN A 265 8.44 -7.63 -14.21
CA GLN A 265 9.53 -6.74 -14.60
C GLN A 265 10.87 -7.50 -14.48
N SER A 266 11.83 -7.17 -15.33
CA SER A 266 13.14 -7.78 -15.32
C SER A 266 13.12 -9.25 -15.83
N ARG A 267 13.67 -10.21 -15.08
CA ARG A 267 13.84 -11.57 -15.54
C ARG A 267 12.51 -12.31 -15.65
N PRO A 268 12.17 -12.91 -16.80
CA PRO A 268 10.96 -13.71 -16.90
C PRO A 268 11.04 -14.92 -15.95
N ASN A 269 9.89 -15.38 -15.48
CA ASN A 269 9.80 -16.64 -14.75
C ASN A 269 10.19 -17.78 -15.71
N LEU A 270 11.34 -18.40 -15.48
CA LEU A 270 11.90 -19.44 -16.33
C LEU A 270 11.34 -20.83 -15.97
N ASN A 271 10.04 -20.97 -15.81
CA ASN A 271 9.45 -22.30 -15.74
C ASN A 271 9.09 -22.75 -17.17
N PRO A 272 9.82 -23.72 -17.77
CA PRO A 272 9.59 -24.13 -19.14
C PRO A 272 8.25 -24.87 -19.33
N TYR A 273 7.56 -25.18 -18.25
CA TYR A 273 6.27 -25.88 -18.25
C TYR A 273 5.08 -24.95 -18.05
N THR A 274 5.28 -23.63 -17.94
CA THR A 274 4.19 -22.68 -17.84
C THR A 274 3.81 -22.11 -19.20
N TYR A 275 2.52 -21.83 -19.36
CA TYR A 275 2.01 -21.00 -20.44
C TYR A 275 2.52 -19.57 -20.33
N ALA A 276 2.14 -18.71 -21.28
CA ALA A 276 2.45 -17.29 -21.19
C ALA A 276 2.00 -16.71 -19.84
N PRO A 277 2.81 -15.84 -19.20
CA PRO A 277 2.43 -15.23 -17.92
C PRO A 277 1.12 -14.48 -18.00
N ILE A 278 0.34 -14.53 -16.92
CA ILE A 278 -0.90 -13.77 -16.78
C ILE A 278 -0.56 -12.27 -16.83
N GLN A 279 -1.34 -11.52 -17.59
CA GLN A 279 -1.13 -10.10 -17.80
C GLN A 279 -2.01 -9.26 -16.87
N THR A 280 -1.73 -7.96 -16.82
CA THR A 280 -2.58 -6.97 -16.17
C THR A 280 -4.02 -7.01 -16.71
N ILE A 281 -4.98 -6.66 -15.86
CA ILE A 281 -6.41 -6.54 -16.20
C ILE A 281 -6.85 -5.10 -16.44
N ARG A 282 -5.96 -4.11 -16.38
CA ARG A 282 -6.29 -2.70 -16.54
C ARG A 282 -6.61 -2.32 -17.96
N ASP A 283 -7.44 -1.30 -18.14
CA ASP A 283 -7.70 -0.66 -19.43
C ASP A 283 -7.40 0.85 -19.46
N HIS A 284 -6.92 1.43 -18.39
CA HIS A 284 -6.58 2.85 -18.28
C HIS A 284 -5.06 3.10 -18.31
N THR A 285 -4.65 4.36 -18.45
CA THR A 285 -3.27 4.76 -18.78
C THR A 285 -2.57 5.55 -17.69
N HIS A 286 -2.96 5.39 -16.42
CA HIS A 286 -2.22 6.01 -15.32
C HIS A 286 -0.78 5.52 -15.28
N LEU A 287 0.13 6.46 -15.01
CA LEU A 287 1.52 6.10 -14.75
C LEU A 287 1.61 5.35 -13.43
N SER A 288 2.43 4.33 -13.38
CA SER A 288 2.74 3.61 -12.17
C SER A 288 3.76 4.41 -11.34
N ALA A 289 3.57 4.68 -10.04
CA ALA A 289 3.63 3.68 -9.01
C ALA A 289 2.37 3.68 -8.14
N HIS A 290 1.68 2.56 -8.15
CA HIS A 290 0.49 2.36 -7.36
C HIS A 290 0.83 1.60 -6.08
N GLY A 291 0.34 2.10 -4.94
CA GLY A 291 0.50 1.49 -3.63
C GLY A 291 -0.78 1.59 -2.81
N GLY A 292 -0.91 0.74 -1.81
CA GLY A 292 -2.11 0.61 -1.00
C GLY A 292 -3.33 0.25 -1.85
N ALA A 293 -3.89 -0.91 -1.67
CA ALA A 293 -5.08 -1.32 -2.39
C ALA A 293 -6.12 -1.76 -1.37
N ARG A 294 -7.32 -1.16 -1.41
CA ARG A 294 -8.45 -1.58 -0.58
C ARG A 294 -9.74 -1.53 -1.38
N PHE A 295 -10.46 -2.63 -1.40
CA PHE A 295 -11.85 -2.60 -1.83
C PHE A 295 -12.69 -1.89 -0.77
N TYR A 296 -13.52 -0.96 -1.22
CA TYR A 296 -14.45 -0.31 -0.32
C TYR A 296 -15.66 -1.21 -0.10
N LEU A 297 -15.67 -1.95 1.00
CA LEU A 297 -16.73 -2.90 1.37
C LEU A 297 -17.59 -2.41 2.55
N ALA A 298 -17.37 -1.19 3.04
CA ALA A 298 -18.18 -0.55 4.06
C ALA A 298 -19.44 0.13 3.46
N ASP A 299 -20.34 0.58 4.32
CA ASP A 299 -21.62 1.17 3.91
C ASP A 299 -21.71 2.69 4.19
N THR A 300 -20.61 3.31 4.64
CA THR A 300 -20.58 4.74 5.00
C THR A 300 -20.52 5.64 3.76
N PHE A 301 -19.82 5.24 2.70
CA PHE A 301 -19.81 5.97 1.44
C PHE A 301 -21.10 5.67 0.65
N PRO A 302 -21.50 6.55 -0.29
CA PRO A 302 -22.57 6.28 -1.23
C PRO A 302 -22.38 4.92 -1.94
N SER A 303 -23.48 4.26 -2.23
CA SER A 303 -23.49 2.86 -2.73
C SER A 303 -22.72 2.66 -4.05
N GLU A 304 -22.57 3.71 -4.85
CA GLU A 304 -21.79 3.68 -6.09
C GLU A 304 -20.28 3.45 -5.88
N TYR A 305 -19.78 3.68 -4.66
CA TYR A 305 -18.38 3.41 -4.30
C TYR A 305 -18.16 2.00 -3.76
N ARG A 306 -19.24 1.27 -3.41
CA ARG A 306 -19.11 -0.07 -2.91
C ARG A 306 -18.49 -1.00 -3.97
N ASP A 307 -17.57 -1.84 -3.53
CA ASP A 307 -16.80 -2.78 -4.36
C ASP A 307 -15.88 -2.09 -5.40
N GLN A 308 -15.63 -0.77 -5.25
CA GLN A 308 -14.55 -0.11 -5.97
C GLN A 308 -13.23 -0.35 -5.25
N LEU A 309 -12.16 -0.50 -6.03
CA LEU A 309 -10.79 -0.61 -5.53
C LEU A 309 -10.18 0.79 -5.46
N PHE A 310 -9.91 1.23 -4.25
CA PHE A 310 -9.15 2.46 -4.01
C PHE A 310 -7.66 2.15 -3.92
N MET A 311 -6.82 3.02 -4.47
CA MET A 311 -5.37 2.91 -4.43
C MET A 311 -4.70 4.28 -4.49
N CYS A 312 -3.49 4.38 -3.96
CA CYS A 312 -2.68 5.58 -4.08
C CYS A 312 -1.81 5.53 -5.34
N ASN A 313 -1.61 6.66 -5.99
CA ASN A 313 -0.61 6.85 -7.05
C ASN A 313 0.37 7.94 -6.61
N ILE A 314 1.57 7.51 -6.21
CA ILE A 314 2.59 8.41 -5.66
C ILE A 314 3.22 9.35 -6.70
N HIS A 315 3.18 8.98 -7.99
CA HIS A 315 3.75 9.81 -9.06
C HIS A 315 2.79 10.88 -9.57
N GLU A 316 1.49 10.64 -9.44
CA GLU A 316 0.45 11.58 -9.84
C GLU A 316 -0.14 12.32 -8.65
N HIS A 317 0.34 12.00 -7.44
CA HIS A 317 -0.13 12.58 -6.17
C HIS A 317 -1.66 12.48 -6.05
N ALA A 318 -2.19 11.25 -6.09
CA ALA A 318 -3.63 11.04 -6.08
C ALA A 318 -4.04 9.74 -5.38
N VAL A 319 -5.27 9.73 -4.84
CA VAL A 319 -6.03 8.52 -4.59
C VAL A 319 -6.91 8.27 -5.82
N LEU A 320 -6.81 7.08 -6.39
CA LEU A 320 -7.59 6.62 -7.53
C LEU A 320 -8.67 5.65 -7.05
N ALA A 321 -9.78 5.58 -7.78
CA ALA A 321 -10.84 4.61 -7.58
C ALA A 321 -11.12 3.90 -8.90
N ASP A 322 -10.98 2.58 -8.91
CA ASP A 322 -11.22 1.71 -10.05
C ASP A 322 -12.34 0.70 -9.73
N TYR A 323 -13.02 0.22 -10.73
CA TYR A 323 -13.99 -0.86 -10.59
C TYR A 323 -13.63 -2.07 -11.46
N MET A 324 -14.07 -3.26 -11.01
CA MET A 324 -13.74 -4.52 -11.66
C MET A 324 -14.95 -5.02 -12.45
N GLU A 325 -14.86 -4.96 -13.78
CA GLU A 325 -15.87 -5.50 -14.69
C GLU A 325 -15.60 -7.00 -14.91
N PRO A 326 -16.53 -7.91 -14.57
CA PRO A 326 -16.35 -9.33 -14.82
C PRO A 326 -16.13 -9.64 -16.32
N ASN A 327 -15.13 -10.47 -16.63
CA ASN A 327 -14.78 -10.89 -17.98
C ASN A 327 -14.41 -12.38 -18.03
N GLY A 328 -15.38 -13.24 -18.23
CA GLY A 328 -15.19 -14.69 -18.19
C GLY A 328 -14.75 -15.16 -16.80
N SER A 329 -13.56 -15.78 -16.71
CA SER A 329 -12.97 -16.22 -15.44
C SER A 329 -12.08 -15.17 -14.75
N THR A 330 -12.06 -13.94 -15.26
CA THR A 330 -11.25 -12.84 -14.75
C THR A 330 -12.05 -11.54 -14.81
N TYR A 331 -11.34 -10.40 -14.80
CA TYR A 331 -11.91 -9.06 -14.79
C TYR A 331 -11.20 -8.16 -15.80
N ILE A 332 -11.84 -7.04 -16.11
CA ILE A 332 -11.21 -5.86 -16.72
C ILE A 332 -11.27 -4.76 -15.67
N GLY A 333 -10.09 -4.24 -15.27
CA GLY A 333 -10.02 -3.08 -14.40
C GLY A 333 -10.35 -1.81 -15.19
N ARG A 334 -11.39 -1.11 -14.76
CA ARG A 334 -11.85 0.14 -15.34
C ARG A 334 -11.51 1.29 -14.41
N HIS A 335 -10.97 2.35 -14.99
CA HIS A 335 -10.79 3.58 -14.22
C HIS A 335 -12.14 4.22 -13.90
N GLY A 336 -12.42 4.42 -12.61
CA GLY A 336 -13.62 5.10 -12.14
C GLY A 336 -13.39 6.61 -12.00
N SER A 337 -12.39 7.01 -11.21
CA SER A 337 -12.06 8.42 -11.01
C SER A 337 -10.68 8.64 -10.40
N ASP A 338 -10.10 9.82 -10.65
CA ASP A 338 -9.06 10.42 -9.80
C ASP A 338 -9.76 10.95 -8.54
N PHE A 339 -9.99 10.07 -7.56
CA PHE A 339 -10.88 10.36 -6.43
C PHE A 339 -10.39 11.51 -5.56
N MET A 340 -9.09 11.57 -5.28
CA MET A 340 -8.48 12.65 -4.52
C MET A 340 -7.10 13.02 -5.10
N PRO A 341 -7.04 13.78 -6.19
CA PRO A 341 -5.79 14.37 -6.64
C PRO A 341 -5.37 15.53 -5.73
N THR A 342 -4.06 15.74 -5.58
CA THR A 342 -3.51 16.87 -4.84
C THR A 342 -2.43 17.61 -5.62
N ASN A 343 -2.30 18.91 -5.36
CA ASN A 343 -1.21 19.76 -5.83
C ASN A 343 -0.11 19.95 -4.79
N ASP A 344 -0.09 19.14 -3.75
CA ASP A 344 1.03 19.05 -2.81
C ASP A 344 2.09 18.12 -3.39
N LEU A 345 3.23 18.67 -3.79
CA LEU A 345 4.32 17.90 -4.41
C LEU A 345 5.11 17.04 -3.43
N ALA A 346 4.86 17.16 -2.14
CA ALA A 346 5.42 16.32 -1.10
C ALA A 346 4.49 15.17 -0.70
N TRP A 347 3.28 15.11 -1.23
CA TRP A 347 2.36 14.02 -0.95
C TRP A 347 2.86 12.71 -1.58
N VAL A 348 3.09 11.72 -0.74
CA VAL A 348 3.52 10.36 -1.09
C VAL A 348 2.61 9.37 -0.35
N GLY A 349 1.32 9.41 -0.68
CA GLY A 349 0.37 8.40 -0.20
C GLY A 349 0.66 7.06 -0.85
N PHE A 350 0.88 6.00 -0.06
CA PHE A 350 1.23 4.69 -0.59
C PHE A 350 0.64 3.52 0.19
N SER A 351 -0.06 3.78 1.29
CA SER A 351 -0.80 2.78 2.04
C SER A 351 -2.15 3.35 2.45
N MET A 352 -3.17 2.52 2.51
CA MET A 352 -4.50 2.91 2.95
C MET A 352 -5.21 1.78 3.66
N GLU A 353 -6.17 2.16 4.51
CA GLU A 353 -7.07 1.25 5.21
C GLU A 353 -8.48 1.80 5.22
N ILE A 354 -9.46 0.91 5.31
CA ILE A 354 -10.82 1.29 5.63
C ILE A 354 -10.96 1.25 7.14
N GLY A 355 -11.25 2.38 7.75
CA GLY A 355 -11.42 2.49 9.19
C GLY A 355 -12.72 1.86 9.70
N PRO A 356 -12.83 1.63 11.02
CA PRO A 356 -14.04 1.08 11.63
C PRO A 356 -15.27 2.00 11.49
N ASP A 357 -15.05 3.26 11.19
CA ASP A 357 -16.07 4.27 10.88
C ASP A 357 -16.49 4.27 9.40
N GLY A 358 -15.91 3.37 8.59
CA GLY A 358 -16.11 3.29 7.15
C GLY A 358 -15.41 4.39 6.36
N GLY A 359 -14.56 5.20 6.99
CA GLY A 359 -13.71 6.17 6.30
C GLY A 359 -12.52 5.51 5.61
N ILE A 360 -12.02 6.16 4.56
CA ILE A 360 -10.73 5.79 3.97
C ILE A 360 -9.63 6.56 4.68
N TYR A 361 -8.66 5.83 5.23
CA TYR A 361 -7.46 6.40 5.82
C TYR A 361 -6.28 6.21 4.89
N VAL A 362 -5.53 7.28 4.63
CA VAL A 362 -4.40 7.28 3.71
C VAL A 362 -3.13 7.66 4.45
N LEU A 363 -2.14 6.78 4.42
CA LEU A 363 -0.82 7.02 4.98
C LEU A 363 0.04 7.74 3.94
N ASP A 364 0.56 8.90 4.31
CA ASP A 364 1.43 9.75 3.52
C ASP A 364 2.81 9.84 4.17
N TRP A 365 3.85 9.38 3.46
CA TRP A 365 5.25 9.54 3.85
C TRP A 365 5.64 11.02 3.94
N HIS A 366 5.04 11.83 3.10
CA HIS A 366 5.20 13.28 3.00
C HIS A 366 6.64 13.75 2.81
N ASP A 367 7.19 13.49 1.64
CA ASP A 367 8.53 13.94 1.23
C ASP A 367 8.57 14.25 -0.26
N THR A 368 9.52 15.06 -0.70
CA THR A 368 9.71 15.37 -2.12
C THR A 368 10.56 14.34 -2.86
N ASP A 369 11.21 13.42 -2.18
CA ASP A 369 11.84 12.24 -2.78
C ASP A 369 10.88 11.05 -2.75
N ILE A 370 10.11 10.89 -3.83
CA ILE A 370 9.06 9.88 -3.98
C ILE A 370 9.58 8.44 -3.81
N CYS A 371 10.84 8.19 -4.14
CA CYS A 371 11.42 6.84 -4.07
C CYS A 371 12.18 6.57 -2.76
N GLY A 372 12.15 7.49 -1.79
CA GLY A 372 12.81 7.32 -0.49
C GLY A 372 14.33 7.10 -0.60
N ASN A 373 15.00 7.74 -1.57
CA ASN A 373 16.46 7.69 -1.67
C ASN A 373 17.14 8.75 -0.80
N ALA A 374 16.39 9.80 -0.45
CA ALA A 374 16.79 10.87 0.46
C ALA A 374 15.63 11.23 1.38
N ILE A 375 15.92 11.93 2.47
CA ILE A 375 14.90 12.58 3.29
C ILE A 375 15.12 14.08 3.14
N ASN A 376 14.14 14.76 2.54
CA ASN A 376 14.13 16.21 2.41
C ASN A 376 13.33 16.85 3.56
N PHE A 377 12.30 16.16 4.04
CA PHE A 377 11.45 16.58 5.16
C PHE A 377 11.55 15.57 6.32
N PRO A 378 12.65 15.60 7.10
CA PRO A 378 12.88 14.63 8.16
C PRO A 378 11.83 14.71 9.25
N LYS A 379 11.37 13.54 9.73
CA LYS A 379 10.33 13.37 10.75
C LYS A 379 8.95 13.87 10.32
N SER A 380 8.69 13.98 9.01
CA SER A 380 7.35 14.21 8.48
C SER A 380 6.59 12.91 8.33
N GLY A 381 5.30 13.02 8.17
CA GLY A 381 4.39 11.92 7.93
C GLY A 381 2.98 12.27 8.37
N ARG A 382 1.96 11.73 7.67
CA ARG A 382 0.57 12.08 7.93
C ARG A 382 -0.34 10.89 7.70
N ILE A 383 -1.46 10.90 8.39
CA ILE A 383 -2.61 10.06 8.05
C ILE A 383 -3.79 10.99 7.79
N TYR A 384 -4.27 10.95 6.55
CA TYR A 384 -5.50 11.63 6.15
C TYR A 384 -6.69 10.70 6.34
N ARG A 385 -7.84 11.26 6.68
CA ARG A 385 -9.12 10.57 6.78
C ARG A 385 -10.10 11.19 5.79
N ILE A 386 -10.71 10.37 4.94
CA ILE A 386 -11.69 10.77 3.93
C ILE A 386 -13.05 10.24 4.35
N MET A 387 -14.05 11.11 4.48
CA MET A 387 -15.40 10.78 4.91
C MET A 387 -16.45 11.53 4.10
N PRO A 388 -17.66 10.98 3.95
CA PRO A 388 -18.81 11.77 3.49
C PRO A 388 -19.12 12.91 4.45
N LYS A 389 -19.53 14.06 3.91
CA LYS A 389 -19.98 15.20 4.69
C LYS A 389 -21.20 14.84 5.51
N GLY A 390 -21.14 15.14 6.81
CA GLY A 390 -22.24 14.87 7.72
C GLY A 390 -22.45 13.39 8.05
N ALA A 391 -21.48 12.53 7.75
CA ALA A 391 -21.50 11.15 8.22
C ALA A 391 -21.60 11.12 9.75
N GLU A 392 -22.46 10.23 10.26
CA GLU A 392 -22.59 10.06 11.70
C GLU A 392 -21.27 9.56 12.31
N ARG A 393 -20.95 10.08 13.48
CA ARG A 393 -19.83 9.55 14.25
C ARG A 393 -20.20 8.17 14.77
N ILE A 394 -19.48 7.15 14.34
CA ILE A 394 -19.68 5.79 14.82
C ILE A 394 -18.91 5.66 16.13
N ALA A 395 -19.64 5.38 17.20
CA ALA A 395 -19.01 5.03 18.48
C ALA A 395 -18.16 3.78 18.30
N ARG A 396 -17.00 3.77 18.92
CA ARG A 396 -16.10 2.60 18.87
C ARG A 396 -16.76 1.36 19.48
N PRO A 397 -16.39 0.18 19.00
CA PRO A 397 -16.84 -1.08 19.59
C PRO A 397 -16.36 -1.26 21.05
#